data_142c4f95672d009dc8b757718b87d2b9
#
_entry.id   142c4f95672d009dc8b757718b87d2b9
#
_cell.length_a   1.000
_cell.length_b   1.000
_cell.length_c   1.000
_cell.angle_alpha   90.00
_cell.angle_beta   90.00
_cell.angle_gamma   90.00
#
_symmetry.space_group_name_H-M   'P 1'
#
loop_
_entity.id
_entity.type
_entity.pdbx_description
1 polymer ?
#
loop_
_entity_poly.entity_id
_entity_poly.type
_entity_poly.pdbx_seq_one_letter_code
_entity_poly.pdbx_strand_id
1 'polypeptide(L)'
;MSVTMREMLEAGVHFGHQTRYWNPKMAPFIFGHRNKIHIVNLEKTMEMYQDAMKFIRQLASNKGTVMFVGTKRQAREIVREEAQRAACPYVDYRWLGGMLTNYKTVKQSIQRLRDMETMREDGSIEKLSKKEALEFDREIEKLDRSLGGIKGMTGLPDAIFIIDVGYQKGAVSEANKLGIPVIGVVDTNHSPDGVDYVIPGNDDSSRAIKLYARGVADAVLEGRANSIKEIVKADGDEFVEVDEDE
;
A
#
# COMPACT_ATOMS: atom_id res chain seq x y z
N MET A 1 -15.52 4.46 -6.85
CA MET A 1 -15.95 4.08 -8.23
C MET A 1 -15.60 2.61 -8.47
N SER A 2 -16.47 1.84 -9.10
CA SER A 2 -16.15 0.44 -9.44
C SER A 2 -15.32 0.40 -10.71
N VAL A 3 -14.13 -0.19 -10.63
CA VAL A 3 -13.28 -0.46 -11.81
C VAL A 3 -14.03 -1.45 -12.71
N THR A 4 -13.99 -1.22 -14.02
CA THR A 4 -14.62 -2.09 -15.01
C THR A 4 -13.59 -3.01 -15.69
N MET A 5 -14.04 -4.14 -16.21
CA MET A 5 -13.17 -5.07 -16.97
C MET A 5 -12.52 -4.38 -18.20
N ARG A 6 -13.22 -3.42 -18.81
CA ARG A 6 -12.70 -2.65 -19.92
C ARG A 6 -11.52 -1.77 -19.50
N GLU A 7 -11.62 -1.10 -18.35
CA GLU A 7 -10.50 -0.31 -17.80
C GLU A 7 -9.31 -1.20 -17.44
N MET A 8 -9.54 -2.40 -16.90
CA MET A 8 -8.47 -3.37 -16.66
C MET A 8 -7.77 -3.79 -17.96
N LEU A 9 -8.55 -4.04 -19.02
CA LEU A 9 -8.01 -4.41 -20.32
C LEU A 9 -7.16 -3.27 -20.92
N GLU A 10 -7.68 -2.04 -20.89
CA GLU A 10 -7.01 -0.83 -21.39
C GLU A 10 -5.74 -0.48 -20.59
N ALA A 11 -5.74 -0.75 -19.28
CA ALA A 11 -4.56 -0.62 -18.43
C ALA A 11 -3.50 -1.71 -18.66
N GLY A 12 -3.86 -2.80 -19.34
CA GLY A 12 -2.96 -3.92 -19.62
C GLY A 12 -2.77 -4.88 -18.44
N VAL A 13 -3.75 -4.97 -17.56
CA VAL A 13 -3.77 -5.88 -16.39
C VAL A 13 -3.62 -7.35 -16.81
N HIS A 14 -4.14 -7.71 -17.99
CA HIS A 14 -4.16 -9.07 -18.51
C HIS A 14 -2.81 -9.58 -19.02
N PHE A 15 -1.82 -8.72 -19.19
CA PHE A 15 -0.49 -9.16 -19.60
C PHE A 15 0.28 -9.74 -18.41
N GLY A 16 0.74 -10.97 -18.55
CA GLY A 16 1.67 -11.60 -17.62
C GLY A 16 3.08 -11.61 -18.17
N HIS A 17 3.93 -12.44 -17.58
CA HIS A 17 5.32 -12.65 -17.97
C HIS A 17 5.46 -13.72 -19.06
N GLN A 18 6.69 -13.87 -19.55
CA GLN A 18 7.03 -14.91 -20.52
C GLN A 18 6.76 -16.30 -19.95
N THR A 19 6.23 -17.21 -20.78
CA THR A 19 5.83 -18.58 -20.40
C THR A 19 6.95 -19.37 -19.70
N ARG A 20 8.21 -19.13 -20.01
CA ARG A 20 9.36 -19.82 -19.39
C ARG A 20 9.61 -19.46 -17.93
N TYR A 21 9.07 -18.32 -17.44
CA TYR A 21 9.30 -17.83 -16.08
C TYR A 21 8.09 -18.01 -15.17
N TRP A 22 7.05 -18.65 -15.63
CA TRP A 22 5.81 -18.78 -14.90
C TRP A 22 5.92 -19.60 -13.63
N ASN A 23 5.04 -19.32 -12.67
CA ASN A 23 4.87 -20.12 -11.48
C ASN A 23 3.66 -21.06 -11.66
N PRO A 24 3.81 -22.39 -11.46
CA PRO A 24 2.70 -23.34 -11.58
C PRO A 24 1.50 -23.04 -10.70
N LYS A 25 1.69 -22.42 -9.54
CA LYS A 25 0.61 -22.02 -8.64
C LYS A 25 -0.30 -20.92 -9.22
N MET A 26 0.18 -20.22 -10.24
CA MET A 26 -0.62 -19.24 -10.98
C MET A 26 -1.48 -19.86 -12.09
N ALA A 27 -1.37 -21.17 -12.36
CA ALA A 27 -2.15 -21.86 -13.37
C ALA A 27 -3.67 -21.58 -13.32
N PRO A 28 -4.33 -21.53 -12.14
CA PRO A 28 -5.76 -21.23 -12.05
C PRO A 28 -6.15 -19.85 -12.57
N PHE A 29 -5.21 -18.88 -12.58
CA PHE A 29 -5.43 -17.48 -12.94
C PHE A 29 -5.02 -17.13 -14.37
N ILE A 30 -4.42 -18.09 -15.09
CA ILE A 30 -3.96 -17.92 -16.47
C ILE A 30 -5.07 -18.35 -17.42
N PHE A 31 -5.46 -17.45 -18.33
CA PHE A 31 -6.41 -17.74 -19.40
C PHE A 31 -5.75 -18.54 -20.55
N GLY A 32 -4.50 -18.20 -20.87
CA GLY A 32 -3.74 -18.81 -21.97
C GLY A 32 -2.43 -18.09 -22.21
N HIS A 33 -1.89 -18.21 -23.41
CA HIS A 33 -0.69 -17.47 -23.79
C HIS A 33 -0.76 -17.03 -25.26
N ARG A 34 -0.12 -15.91 -25.57
CA ARG A 34 0.06 -15.39 -26.93
C ARG A 34 1.48 -14.88 -27.08
N ASN A 35 2.15 -15.24 -28.15
CA ASN A 35 3.54 -14.84 -28.43
C ASN A 35 4.50 -15.12 -27.24
N LYS A 36 4.37 -16.28 -26.62
CA LYS A 36 5.17 -16.70 -25.44
C LYS A 36 4.96 -15.81 -24.18
N ILE A 37 3.89 -15.05 -24.11
CA ILE A 37 3.50 -14.25 -22.95
C ILE A 37 2.19 -14.82 -22.42
N HIS A 38 2.10 -15.04 -21.10
CA HIS A 38 0.87 -15.46 -20.45
C HIS A 38 -0.17 -14.35 -20.46
N ILE A 39 -1.42 -14.74 -20.59
CA ILE A 39 -2.58 -13.85 -20.48
C ILE A 39 -3.33 -14.23 -19.19
N VAL A 40 -3.49 -13.28 -18.30
CA VAL A 40 -4.24 -13.46 -17.05
C VAL A 40 -5.74 -13.39 -17.33
N ASN A 41 -6.51 -14.22 -16.63
CA ASN A 41 -7.96 -14.22 -16.72
C ASN A 41 -8.56 -13.05 -15.97
N LEU A 42 -9.04 -12.04 -16.71
CA LEU A 42 -9.59 -10.80 -16.13
C LEU A 42 -10.92 -11.01 -15.38
N GLU A 43 -11.68 -12.04 -15.68
CA GLU A 43 -12.91 -12.36 -14.94
C GLU A 43 -12.57 -12.68 -13.48
N LYS A 44 -11.60 -13.58 -13.29
CA LYS A 44 -11.09 -13.92 -11.95
C LYS A 44 -10.41 -12.74 -11.28
N THR A 45 -9.64 -11.97 -12.03
CA THR A 45 -8.99 -10.76 -11.49
C THR A 45 -10.03 -9.78 -10.96
N MET A 46 -11.11 -9.57 -11.70
CA MET A 46 -12.18 -8.64 -11.32
C MET A 46 -12.87 -9.08 -10.03
N GLU A 47 -13.24 -10.35 -9.92
CA GLU A 47 -13.88 -10.91 -8.73
C GLU A 47 -12.97 -10.74 -7.50
N MET A 48 -11.73 -11.21 -7.59
CA MET A 48 -10.75 -11.13 -6.49
C MET A 48 -10.38 -9.69 -6.14
N TYR A 49 -10.31 -8.80 -7.13
CA TYR A 49 -10.11 -7.37 -6.90
C TYR A 49 -11.28 -6.76 -6.12
N GLN A 50 -12.52 -7.08 -6.47
CA GLN A 50 -13.70 -6.58 -5.77
C GLN A 50 -13.73 -7.05 -4.32
N ASP A 51 -13.36 -8.30 -4.06
CA ASP A 51 -13.27 -8.85 -2.70
C ASP A 51 -12.19 -8.12 -1.89
N ALA A 52 -11.02 -7.88 -2.47
CA ALA A 52 -9.97 -7.10 -1.85
C ALA A 52 -10.43 -5.67 -1.53
N MET A 53 -11.11 -4.99 -2.45
CA MET A 53 -11.63 -3.63 -2.23
C MET A 53 -12.74 -3.61 -1.16
N LYS A 54 -13.57 -4.64 -1.08
CA LYS A 54 -14.59 -4.79 -0.04
C LYS A 54 -13.93 -4.91 1.34
N PHE A 55 -12.91 -5.76 1.46
CA PHE A 55 -12.14 -5.91 2.69
C PHE A 55 -11.50 -4.58 3.13
N ILE A 56 -10.85 -3.87 2.21
CA ILE A 56 -10.19 -2.59 2.51
C ILE A 56 -11.20 -1.54 2.98
N ARG A 57 -12.37 -1.44 2.32
CA ARG A 57 -13.44 -0.52 2.75
C ARG A 57 -13.92 -0.81 4.17
N GLN A 58 -14.16 -2.09 4.48
CA GLN A 58 -14.58 -2.51 5.82
C GLN A 58 -13.48 -2.22 6.87
N LEU A 59 -12.22 -2.50 6.56
CA LEU A 59 -11.10 -2.20 7.43
C LEU A 59 -11.01 -0.69 7.71
N ALA A 60 -11.09 0.13 6.67
CA ALA A 60 -11.01 1.59 6.79
C ALA A 60 -12.24 2.19 7.51
N SER A 61 -13.43 1.60 7.37
CA SER A 61 -14.61 1.97 8.13
C SER A 61 -14.41 1.75 9.63
N ASN A 62 -13.68 0.72 10.01
CA ASN A 62 -13.29 0.42 11.38
C ASN A 62 -12.03 1.19 11.85
N LYS A 63 -11.65 2.27 11.16
CA LYS A 63 -10.47 3.10 11.43
C LYS A 63 -9.13 2.34 11.28
N GLY A 64 -9.13 1.19 10.60
CA GLY A 64 -7.91 0.43 10.31
C GLY A 64 -7.02 1.15 9.31
N THR A 65 -5.73 0.89 9.40
CA THR A 65 -4.67 1.52 8.59
C THR A 65 -4.12 0.52 7.59
N VAL A 66 -4.14 0.90 6.31
CA VAL A 66 -3.53 0.13 5.21
C VAL A 66 -2.18 0.75 4.85
N MET A 67 -1.12 -0.06 4.83
CA MET A 67 0.21 0.37 4.37
C MET A 67 0.40 -0.01 2.90
N PHE A 68 0.84 0.93 2.09
CA PHE A 68 1.16 0.72 0.68
C PHE A 68 2.63 0.35 0.50
N VAL A 69 2.91 -0.72 -0.27
CA VAL A 69 4.27 -1.19 -0.53
C VAL A 69 4.49 -1.37 -2.03
N GLY A 70 5.44 -0.64 -2.59
CA GLY A 70 5.78 -0.75 -4.01
C GLY A 70 7.11 -0.11 -4.33
N THR A 71 8.19 -0.89 -4.26
CA THR A 71 9.56 -0.39 -4.43
C THR A 71 10.10 -0.54 -5.85
N LYS A 72 9.33 -1.19 -6.75
CA LYS A 72 9.65 -1.29 -8.16
C LYS A 72 9.66 0.10 -8.81
N ARG A 73 10.61 0.37 -9.69
CA ARG A 73 10.79 1.70 -10.30
C ARG A 73 9.47 2.27 -10.88
N GLN A 74 8.67 1.43 -11.53
CA GLN A 74 7.39 1.82 -12.14
C GLN A 74 6.30 2.10 -11.09
N ALA A 75 6.44 1.56 -9.87
CA ALA A 75 5.44 1.65 -8.82
C ALA A 75 5.69 2.80 -7.83
N ARG A 76 6.95 3.22 -7.64
CA ARG A 76 7.37 4.14 -6.57
C ARG A 76 6.54 5.40 -6.48
N GLU A 77 6.50 6.16 -7.56
CA GLU A 77 5.81 7.44 -7.61
C GLU A 77 4.30 7.27 -7.45
N ILE A 78 3.73 6.28 -8.15
CA ILE A 78 2.30 5.98 -8.10
C ILE A 78 1.86 5.58 -6.68
N VAL A 79 2.62 4.70 -6.04
CA VAL A 79 2.36 4.24 -4.66
C VAL A 79 2.44 5.41 -3.68
N ARG A 80 3.44 6.29 -3.83
CA ARG A 80 3.59 7.49 -3.01
C ARG A 80 2.40 8.43 -3.17
N GLU A 81 2.05 8.78 -4.40
CA GLU A 81 0.95 9.70 -4.71
C GLU A 81 -0.38 9.19 -4.14
N GLU A 82 -0.73 7.93 -4.42
CA GLU A 82 -2.01 7.37 -4.00
C GLU A 82 -2.08 7.11 -2.49
N ALA A 83 -0.98 6.71 -1.86
CA ALA A 83 -0.93 6.58 -0.42
C ALA A 83 -1.05 7.94 0.30
N GLN A 84 -0.37 8.97 -0.21
CA GLN A 84 -0.50 10.34 0.31
C GLN A 84 -1.92 10.88 0.13
N ARG A 85 -2.55 10.65 -1.03
CA ARG A 85 -3.95 11.01 -1.29
C ARG A 85 -4.91 10.38 -0.28
N ALA A 86 -4.65 9.13 0.10
CA ALA A 86 -5.43 8.41 1.10
C ALA A 86 -4.96 8.63 2.54
N ALA A 87 -3.97 9.48 2.79
CA ALA A 87 -3.32 9.66 4.10
C ALA A 87 -2.96 8.30 4.74
N CYS A 88 -2.31 7.43 3.97
CA CYS A 88 -1.86 6.11 4.37
C CYS A 88 -0.33 6.05 4.43
N PRO A 89 0.26 5.23 5.31
CA PRO A 89 1.70 4.99 5.30
C PRO A 89 2.11 4.22 4.03
N TYR A 90 3.34 4.45 3.58
CA TYR A 90 3.86 3.78 2.39
C TYR A 90 5.35 3.51 2.44
N VAL A 91 5.78 2.52 1.67
CA VAL A 91 7.19 2.20 1.40
C VAL A 91 7.38 2.11 -0.12
N ASP A 92 8.07 3.10 -0.68
CA ASP A 92 8.25 3.26 -2.11
C ASP A 92 9.69 3.04 -2.59
N TYR A 93 10.67 2.98 -1.69
CA TYR A 93 12.07 2.88 -2.09
C TYR A 93 12.67 1.50 -1.83
N ARG A 94 12.72 1.06 -0.59
CA ARG A 94 13.26 -0.24 -0.18
C ARG A 94 12.60 -0.72 1.10
N TRP A 95 12.15 -1.97 1.12
CA TRP A 95 11.75 -2.61 2.36
C TRP A 95 12.98 -2.93 3.21
N LEU A 96 13.04 -2.38 4.40
CA LEU A 96 14.10 -2.69 5.36
C LEU A 96 13.70 -3.94 6.14
N GLY A 97 14.63 -4.89 6.29
CA GLY A 97 14.38 -6.08 7.10
C GLY A 97 14.06 -5.70 8.54
N GLY A 98 12.97 -6.29 9.07
CA GLY A 98 12.48 -5.97 10.41
C GLY A 98 11.56 -4.76 10.48
N MET A 99 11.09 -4.22 9.34
CA MET A 99 10.25 -3.02 9.31
C MET A 99 8.96 -3.18 10.11
N LEU A 100 8.37 -4.36 10.12
CA LEU A 100 7.22 -4.71 10.95
C LEU A 100 7.63 -5.51 12.19
N THR A 101 8.41 -6.57 12.00
CA THR A 101 8.80 -7.49 13.09
C THR A 101 9.73 -6.88 14.13
N ASN A 102 10.47 -5.82 13.77
CA ASN A 102 11.31 -5.05 14.68
C ASN A 102 10.93 -3.56 14.67
N TYR A 103 9.63 -3.28 14.66
CA TYR A 103 9.10 -1.92 14.57
C TYR A 103 9.60 -0.99 15.67
N LYS A 104 9.90 -1.53 16.87
CA LYS A 104 10.48 -0.74 17.97
C LYS A 104 11.79 -0.04 17.56
N THR A 105 12.68 -0.75 16.88
CA THR A 105 13.95 -0.19 16.39
C THR A 105 13.72 0.77 15.21
N VAL A 106 12.78 0.44 14.34
CA VAL A 106 12.40 1.34 13.22
C VAL A 106 11.84 2.65 13.75
N LYS A 107 11.02 2.62 14.82
CA LYS A 107 10.49 3.83 15.48
C LYS A 107 11.61 4.71 16.05
N GLN A 108 12.68 4.13 16.59
CA GLN A 108 13.85 4.90 17.03
C GLN A 108 14.55 5.60 15.84
N SER A 109 14.66 4.91 14.70
CA SER A 109 15.23 5.51 13.49
C SER A 109 14.36 6.62 12.91
N ILE A 110 13.03 6.47 12.99
CA ILE A 110 12.07 7.53 12.63
C ILE A 110 12.23 8.74 13.56
N GLN A 111 12.36 8.50 14.87
CA GLN A 111 12.58 9.59 15.83
C GLN A 111 13.88 10.34 15.53
N ARG A 112 14.98 9.61 15.28
CA ARG A 112 16.24 10.22 14.85
C ARG A 112 16.07 11.09 13.59
N LEU A 113 15.32 10.62 12.59
CA LEU A 113 15.06 11.42 11.39
C LEU A 113 14.32 12.72 11.74
N ARG A 114 13.28 12.66 12.59
CA ARG A 114 12.55 13.84 13.03
C ARG A 114 13.44 14.82 13.79
N ASP A 115 14.28 14.32 14.71
CA ASP A 115 15.20 15.14 15.47
C ASP A 115 16.19 15.87 14.55
N MET A 116 16.69 15.16 13.52
CA MET A 116 17.58 15.74 12.51
C MET A 116 16.86 16.78 11.63
N GLU A 117 15.60 16.55 11.25
CA GLU A 117 14.78 17.51 10.50
C GLU A 117 14.55 18.79 11.35
N THR A 118 14.23 18.64 12.63
CA THR A 118 14.09 19.77 13.56
C THR A 118 15.38 20.57 13.72
N MET A 119 16.52 19.88 13.88
CA MET A 119 17.83 20.56 13.94
C MET A 119 18.16 21.33 12.67
N ARG A 120 17.69 20.88 11.52
CA ARG A 120 17.84 21.58 10.24
C ARG A 120 16.97 22.84 10.21
N GLU A 121 15.71 22.76 10.69
CA GLU A 121 14.77 23.87 10.71
C GLU A 121 15.16 24.94 11.73
N ASP A 122 15.69 24.55 12.90
CA ASP A 122 16.15 25.45 13.97
C ASP A 122 17.46 26.19 13.66
N GLY A 123 18.08 25.93 12.51
CA GLY A 123 19.36 26.54 12.13
C GLY A 123 20.57 26.03 12.95
N SER A 124 20.40 24.99 13.76
CA SER A 124 21.48 24.40 14.55
C SER A 124 22.62 23.85 13.68
N ILE A 125 22.32 23.55 12.42
CA ILE A 125 23.30 23.11 11.41
C ILE A 125 24.30 24.22 11.05
N GLU A 126 23.95 25.50 11.17
CA GLU A 126 24.82 26.63 10.84
C GLU A 126 26.06 26.69 11.75
N LYS A 127 26.03 26.02 12.92
CA LYS A 127 27.17 25.88 13.83
C LYS A 127 28.16 24.80 13.43
N LEU A 128 27.79 23.94 12.45
CA LEU A 128 28.62 22.87 11.96
C LEU A 128 29.57 23.37 10.85
N SER A 129 30.66 22.69 10.65
CA SER A 129 31.50 22.93 9.48
C SER A 129 30.75 22.56 8.18
N LYS A 130 31.11 23.19 7.06
CA LYS A 130 30.47 22.90 5.75
C LYS A 130 30.46 21.41 5.39
N LYS A 131 31.51 20.67 5.78
CA LYS A 131 31.62 19.24 5.53
C LYS A 131 30.62 18.45 6.37
N GLU A 132 30.51 18.76 7.66
CA GLU A 132 29.59 18.10 8.58
C GLU A 132 28.13 18.39 8.20
N ALA A 133 27.80 19.63 7.83
CA ALA A 133 26.48 20.00 7.35
C ALA A 133 26.09 19.18 6.09
N LEU A 134 27.01 19.01 5.15
CA LEU A 134 26.76 18.21 3.95
C LEU A 134 26.55 16.70 4.28
N GLU A 135 27.31 16.16 5.22
CA GLU A 135 27.15 14.76 5.67
C GLU A 135 25.81 14.58 6.40
N PHE A 136 25.41 15.56 7.19
CA PHE A 136 24.12 15.59 7.89
C PHE A 136 22.95 15.62 6.91
N ASP A 137 22.97 16.49 5.91
CA ASP A 137 21.92 16.53 4.88
C ASP A 137 21.82 15.22 4.10
N ARG A 138 22.92 14.61 3.75
CA ARG A 138 22.95 13.28 3.09
C ARG A 138 22.35 12.18 3.97
N GLU A 139 22.56 12.25 5.28
CA GLU A 139 21.97 11.29 6.21
C GLU A 139 20.48 11.48 6.31
N ILE A 140 19.97 12.72 6.39
CA ILE A 140 18.53 13.02 6.33
C ILE A 140 17.93 12.46 5.05
N GLU A 141 18.49 12.78 3.89
CA GLU A 141 17.98 12.29 2.60
C GLU A 141 17.93 10.75 2.54
N LYS A 142 18.96 10.08 3.06
CA LYS A 142 19.02 8.62 3.11
C LYS A 142 17.94 8.03 4.00
N LEU A 143 17.72 8.60 5.18
CA LEU A 143 16.70 8.15 6.12
C LEU A 143 15.30 8.47 5.60
N ASP A 144 15.07 9.68 5.10
CA ASP A 144 13.77 10.10 4.56
C ASP A 144 13.36 9.26 3.35
N ARG A 145 14.29 8.93 2.46
CA ARG A 145 14.04 8.04 1.32
C ARG A 145 13.53 6.66 1.74
N SER A 146 13.96 6.15 2.90
CA SER A 146 13.60 4.80 3.35
C SER A 146 12.47 4.78 4.36
N LEU A 147 12.31 5.83 5.17
CA LEU A 147 11.40 5.89 6.31
C LEU A 147 10.37 7.02 6.19
N GLY A 148 10.54 7.94 5.25
CA GLY A 148 9.69 9.12 5.09
C GLY A 148 8.20 8.77 4.98
N GLY A 149 7.86 7.75 4.22
CA GLY A 149 6.47 7.33 4.05
C GLY A 149 5.82 6.69 5.28
N ILE A 150 6.60 6.31 6.27
CA ILE A 150 6.10 5.70 7.53
C ILE A 150 6.29 6.60 8.75
N LYS A 151 6.78 7.82 8.58
CA LYS A 151 6.97 8.79 9.69
C LYS A 151 5.71 9.01 10.51
N GLY A 152 4.54 9.06 9.88
CA GLY A 152 3.26 9.29 10.54
C GLY A 152 2.66 8.10 11.29
N MET A 153 3.28 6.92 11.21
CA MET A 153 2.73 5.72 11.85
C MET A 153 2.88 5.79 13.38
N THR A 154 1.79 5.51 14.08
CA THR A 154 1.75 5.39 15.54
C THR A 154 1.94 3.95 16.01
N GLY A 155 1.55 2.98 15.18
CA GLY A 155 1.59 1.54 15.44
C GLY A 155 1.82 0.74 14.16
N LEU A 156 1.69 -0.59 14.25
CA LEU A 156 1.70 -1.47 13.09
C LEU A 156 0.45 -1.23 12.23
N PRO A 157 0.53 -1.44 10.91
CA PRO A 157 -0.64 -1.36 10.05
C PRO A 157 -1.55 -2.57 10.26
N ASP A 158 -2.85 -2.39 10.01
CA ASP A 158 -3.86 -3.46 10.11
C ASP A 158 -3.94 -4.31 8.85
N ALA A 159 -3.42 -3.81 7.73
CA ALA A 159 -3.23 -4.57 6.49
C ALA A 159 -2.11 -3.94 5.65
N ILE A 160 -1.52 -4.73 4.75
CA ILE A 160 -0.54 -4.23 3.78
C ILE A 160 -1.02 -4.52 2.36
N PHE A 161 -0.87 -3.52 1.49
CA PHE A 161 -1.09 -3.64 0.05
C PHE A 161 0.26 -3.64 -0.67
N ILE A 162 0.56 -4.71 -1.41
CA ILE A 162 1.87 -4.95 -2.02
C ILE A 162 1.74 -5.03 -3.54
N ILE A 163 2.56 -4.26 -4.25
CA ILE A 163 2.78 -4.41 -5.68
C ILE A 163 4.07 -5.20 -5.88
N ASP A 164 3.99 -6.28 -6.67
CA ASP A 164 5.07 -7.23 -6.91
C ASP A 164 5.48 -8.00 -5.63
N VAL A 165 4.66 -8.97 -5.25
CA VAL A 165 4.90 -9.82 -4.07
C VAL A 165 6.19 -10.61 -4.15
N GLY A 166 6.65 -10.94 -5.36
CA GLY A 166 7.90 -11.67 -5.57
C GLY A 166 9.13 -10.86 -5.23
N TYR A 167 9.13 -9.58 -5.50
CA TYR A 167 10.18 -8.66 -5.12
C TYR A 167 10.10 -8.29 -3.62
N GLN A 168 8.88 -8.28 -3.06
CA GLN A 168 8.59 -7.90 -1.68
C GLN A 168 8.43 -9.09 -0.72
N LYS A 169 9.10 -10.22 -0.98
CA LYS A 169 9.02 -11.43 -0.12
C LYS A 169 9.28 -11.15 1.37
N GLY A 170 10.17 -10.20 1.66
CA GLY A 170 10.45 -9.78 3.04
C GLY A 170 9.22 -9.18 3.72
N ALA A 171 8.51 -8.29 3.03
CA ALA A 171 7.29 -7.67 3.54
C ALA A 171 6.18 -8.70 3.77
N VAL A 172 5.95 -9.59 2.80
CA VAL A 172 4.98 -10.69 2.92
C VAL A 172 5.31 -11.59 4.11
N SER A 173 6.58 -12.01 4.25
CA SER A 173 7.02 -12.88 5.35
C SER A 173 6.85 -12.22 6.72
N GLU A 174 7.17 -10.93 6.84
CA GLU A 174 7.02 -10.20 8.11
C GLU A 174 5.54 -9.99 8.47
N ALA A 175 4.70 -9.64 7.52
CA ALA A 175 3.27 -9.49 7.72
C ALA A 175 2.64 -10.80 8.19
N ASN A 176 2.94 -11.92 7.52
CA ASN A 176 2.44 -13.25 7.90
C ASN A 176 2.87 -13.65 9.31
N LYS A 177 4.12 -13.34 9.71
CA LYS A 177 4.60 -13.62 11.09
C LYS A 177 3.81 -12.88 12.15
N LEU A 178 3.28 -11.72 11.82
CA LEU A 178 2.52 -10.86 12.73
C LEU A 178 1.00 -11.03 12.57
N GLY A 179 0.55 -11.89 11.64
CA GLY A 179 -0.87 -12.07 11.35
C GLY A 179 -1.52 -10.83 10.69
N ILE A 180 -0.74 -10.00 10.01
CA ILE A 180 -1.25 -8.83 9.29
C ILE A 180 -1.68 -9.27 7.90
N PRO A 181 -2.96 -9.06 7.51
CA PRO A 181 -3.48 -9.42 6.20
C PRO A 181 -2.70 -8.77 5.05
N VAL A 182 -2.39 -9.58 4.04
CA VAL A 182 -1.66 -9.16 2.84
C VAL A 182 -2.60 -9.10 1.65
N ILE A 183 -2.73 -7.92 1.06
CA ILE A 183 -3.37 -7.71 -0.26
C ILE A 183 -2.23 -7.59 -1.27
N GLY A 184 -2.15 -8.47 -2.25
CA GLY A 184 -1.02 -8.49 -3.17
C GLY A 184 -1.40 -8.58 -4.63
N VAL A 185 -0.75 -7.74 -5.46
CA VAL A 185 -0.76 -7.93 -6.92
C VAL A 185 0.25 -9.01 -7.25
N VAL A 186 -0.22 -10.07 -7.89
CA VAL A 186 0.58 -11.26 -8.20
C VAL A 186 0.58 -11.50 -9.72
N ASP A 187 1.73 -11.34 -10.32
CA ASP A 187 1.92 -11.67 -11.73
C ASP A 187 2.22 -13.19 -11.93
N THR A 188 2.17 -13.65 -13.15
CA THR A 188 2.28 -15.06 -13.54
C THR A 188 3.61 -15.72 -13.17
N ASN A 189 4.66 -14.96 -12.86
CA ASN A 189 6.00 -15.43 -12.48
C ASN A 189 6.18 -15.61 -10.96
N HIS A 190 5.24 -15.17 -10.14
CA HIS A 190 5.35 -15.21 -8.69
C HIS A 190 4.35 -16.17 -8.04
N SER A 191 4.65 -16.58 -6.80
CA SER A 191 3.75 -17.42 -6.01
C SER A 191 2.72 -16.56 -5.28
N PRO A 192 1.44 -16.94 -5.26
CA PRO A 192 0.42 -16.31 -4.44
C PRO A 192 0.49 -16.70 -2.95
N ASP A 193 1.45 -17.53 -2.56
CA ASP A 193 1.58 -18.01 -1.18
C ASP A 193 1.79 -16.85 -0.19
N GLY A 194 1.08 -16.90 0.92
CA GLY A 194 1.17 -15.90 1.96
C GLY A 194 0.46 -14.57 1.64
N VAL A 195 -0.35 -14.55 0.60
CA VAL A 195 -1.21 -13.43 0.23
C VAL A 195 -2.65 -13.80 0.52
N ASP A 196 -3.31 -13.05 1.41
CA ASP A 196 -4.71 -13.32 1.81
C ASP A 196 -5.70 -12.88 0.74
N TYR A 197 -5.44 -11.75 0.11
CA TYR A 197 -6.23 -11.19 -0.99
C TYR A 197 -5.36 -11.05 -2.23
N VAL A 198 -5.37 -12.09 -3.06
CA VAL A 198 -4.61 -12.13 -4.31
C VAL A 198 -5.33 -11.32 -5.38
N ILE A 199 -4.62 -10.42 -6.04
CA ILE A 199 -5.08 -9.71 -7.24
C ILE A 199 -4.20 -10.20 -8.41
N PRO A 200 -4.64 -11.20 -9.18
CA PRO A 200 -3.85 -11.68 -10.32
C PRO A 200 -3.77 -10.62 -11.41
N GLY A 201 -2.57 -10.24 -11.82
CA GLY A 201 -2.42 -9.24 -12.87
C GLY A 201 -1.02 -8.71 -13.04
N ASN A 202 -0.87 -7.83 -14.01
CA ASN A 202 0.40 -7.22 -14.41
C ASN A 202 0.93 -6.28 -13.33
N ASP A 203 2.14 -6.51 -12.88
CA ASP A 203 2.86 -5.68 -11.90
C ASP A 203 3.97 -4.81 -12.52
N ASP A 204 4.12 -4.83 -13.87
CA ASP A 204 5.12 -4.07 -14.63
C ASP A 204 4.56 -2.80 -15.28
N SER A 205 3.30 -2.83 -15.71
CA SER A 205 2.68 -1.70 -16.39
C SER A 205 2.32 -0.58 -15.41
N SER A 206 2.87 0.63 -15.59
CA SER A 206 2.51 1.80 -14.77
C SER A 206 1.01 2.09 -14.79
N ARG A 207 0.30 1.80 -15.90
CA ARG A 207 -1.15 1.98 -16.00
C ARG A 207 -1.90 0.98 -15.15
N ALA A 208 -1.46 -0.29 -15.15
CA ALA A 208 -2.04 -1.34 -14.32
C ALA A 208 -1.76 -1.05 -12.83
N ILE A 209 -0.54 -0.70 -12.48
CA ILE A 209 -0.14 -0.31 -11.11
C ILE A 209 -0.99 0.87 -10.61
N LYS A 210 -1.19 1.90 -11.45
CA LYS A 210 -2.02 3.06 -11.10
C LYS A 210 -3.48 2.67 -10.86
N LEU A 211 -4.02 1.76 -11.67
CA LEU A 211 -5.38 1.26 -11.49
C LEU A 211 -5.54 0.58 -10.13
N TYR A 212 -4.61 -0.30 -9.74
CA TYR A 212 -4.67 -0.99 -8.45
C TYR A 212 -4.48 -0.01 -7.27
N ALA A 213 -3.44 0.80 -7.30
CA ALA A 213 -3.12 1.72 -6.20
C ALA A 213 -4.24 2.75 -5.99
N ARG A 214 -4.80 3.30 -7.08
CA ARG A 214 -5.94 4.20 -7.03
C ARG A 214 -7.17 3.53 -6.45
N GLY A 215 -7.48 2.30 -6.88
CA GLY A 215 -8.62 1.57 -6.36
C GLY A 215 -8.51 1.29 -4.87
N VAL A 216 -7.32 0.93 -4.37
CA VAL A 216 -7.06 0.77 -2.94
C VAL A 216 -7.22 2.09 -2.19
N ALA A 217 -6.67 3.19 -2.70
CA ALA A 217 -6.80 4.51 -2.10
C ALA A 217 -8.27 4.97 -2.05
N ASP A 218 -9.03 4.75 -3.14
CA ASP A 218 -10.47 5.06 -3.20
C ASP A 218 -11.26 4.23 -2.19
N ALA A 219 -10.95 2.93 -2.06
CA ALA A 219 -11.59 2.04 -1.09
C ALA A 219 -11.35 2.50 0.37
N VAL A 220 -10.13 2.96 0.68
CA VAL A 220 -9.80 3.55 2.00
C VAL A 220 -10.60 4.82 2.25
N LEU A 221 -10.66 5.73 1.27
CA LEU A 221 -11.39 6.99 1.40
C LEU A 221 -12.90 6.77 1.54
N GLU A 222 -13.47 5.84 0.75
CA GLU A 222 -14.88 5.44 0.86
C GLU A 222 -15.19 4.84 2.24
N GLY A 223 -14.33 3.95 2.76
CA GLY A 223 -14.49 3.35 4.09
C GLY A 223 -14.48 4.40 5.20
N ARG A 224 -13.52 5.32 5.18
CA ARG A 224 -13.46 6.43 6.15
C ARG A 224 -14.68 7.35 6.08
N ALA A 225 -15.14 7.66 4.87
CA ALA A 225 -16.36 8.49 4.69
C ALA A 225 -17.62 7.81 5.25
N ASN A 226 -17.71 6.47 5.14
CA ASN A 226 -18.81 5.71 5.71
C ASN A 226 -18.79 5.73 7.25
N SER A 227 -17.61 5.56 7.86
CA SER A 227 -17.45 5.66 9.32
C SER A 227 -17.92 7.02 9.86
N ILE A 228 -17.58 8.12 9.18
CA ILE A 228 -18.03 9.46 9.57
C ILE A 228 -19.55 9.60 9.47
N LYS A 229 -20.16 9.07 8.40
CA LYS A 229 -21.62 9.12 8.23
C LYS A 229 -22.36 8.32 9.31
N GLU A 230 -21.80 7.17 9.74
CA GLU A 230 -22.37 6.36 10.82
C GLU A 230 -22.29 7.09 12.16
N ILE A 231 -21.18 7.76 12.46
CA ILE A 231 -21.02 8.57 13.67
C ILE A 231 -22.03 9.73 13.68
N VAL A 232 -22.14 10.48 12.57
CA VAL A 232 -23.09 11.61 12.47
C VAL A 232 -24.54 11.17 12.60
N LYS A 233 -24.87 9.96 12.12
CA LYS A 233 -26.23 9.40 12.31
C LYS A 233 -26.47 9.03 13.77
N ALA A 234 -25.51 8.39 14.44
CA ALA A 234 -25.62 8.03 15.85
C ALA A 234 -25.78 9.25 16.74
N ASP A 235 -24.99 10.32 16.49
CA ASP A 235 -25.14 11.58 17.22
C ASP A 235 -26.44 12.34 16.88
N GLY A 236 -26.97 12.17 15.67
CA GLY A 236 -28.23 12.78 15.22
C GLY A 236 -29.49 12.14 15.81
N ASP A 237 -29.46 10.84 16.12
CA ASP A 237 -30.56 10.12 16.78
C ASP A 237 -30.61 10.41 18.31
N GLU A 238 -29.57 11.01 18.89
CA GLU A 238 -29.55 11.44 20.30
C GLU A 238 -30.22 12.83 20.51
N PHE A 239 -30.53 13.55 19.42
CA PHE A 239 -31.30 14.82 19.44
C PHE A 239 -32.74 14.57 19.02
N VAL A 240 -33.48 13.77 19.77
CA VAL A 240 -34.92 13.64 19.63
C VAL A 240 -35.62 14.23 20.85
N GLU A 241 -36.39 15.28 20.54
CA GLU A 241 -37.59 15.80 21.25
C GLU A 241 -37.45 16.10 22.75
N VAL A 242 -37.17 17.35 23.03
CA VAL A 242 -37.82 17.97 24.19
C VAL A 242 -39.20 18.40 23.72
N ASP A 243 -40.21 17.63 24.06
CA ASP A 243 -41.60 18.05 23.95
C ASP A 243 -41.79 19.37 24.73
N GLU A 244 -42.08 20.44 24.02
CA GLU A 244 -42.68 21.62 24.57
C GLU A 244 -44.15 21.32 24.83
N ASP A 245 -44.44 20.81 26.02
CA ASP A 245 -45.79 20.81 26.59
C ASP A 245 -45.69 21.29 28.05
N GLU A 246 -45.82 22.65 28.25
CA GLU A 246 -46.63 23.27 29.29
C GLU A 246 -46.70 24.80 29.07
#